data_682358a41ec7bb1db32e2d2d2fab7b4e
#
_entry.id   682358a41ec7bb1db32e2d2d2fab7b4e
#
_cell.length_a   1.000
_cell.length_b   1.000
_cell.length_c   1.000
_cell.angle_alpha   90.00
_cell.angle_beta   90.00
_cell.angle_gamma   90.00
#
_symmetry.space_group_name_H-M   'P 1'
#
loop_
_entity.id
_entity.type
_entity.pdbx_description
1 polymer ?
#
loop_
_entity_poly.entity_id
_entity_poly.type
_entity_poly.pdbx_seq_one_letter_code
_entity_poly.pdbx_strand_id
1 'polypeptide(L)'
;MLAFDAAGRSGDPPVVLLHGWPLDRSIWSEVTAIVAAAGFRVLAPDLPGFGESPPMEAERASVEAYADEVAGFLEAFRPDAAAIAGHSFGGYVALALAERRPDLVGSLGLVSSRATSDTEAARTGRHETIKKIRAQGTKALLPGLIEKLLGPSVPVGLRARTRALIERARPDGTIAALAAMATRPDRTSVIEGFRGPALVLHGVADALIPVSEAADARSSTHAVRRILPDVGHLPMWEAPKASADAILEWATASRQAARK
;
A
#
# COMPACT_ATOMS: atom_id res chain seq x y z
N MET A 1 10.01 5.01 15.78
CA MET A 1 10.36 4.10 14.67
C MET A 1 9.15 3.21 14.42
N LEU A 2 8.80 2.94 13.16
CA LEU A 2 7.70 2.06 12.80
C LEU A 2 8.04 0.60 13.15
N ALA A 3 7.05 -0.17 13.61
CA ALA A 3 7.15 -1.62 13.71
C ALA A 3 7.15 -2.23 12.30
N PHE A 4 7.90 -3.29 12.07
CA PHE A 4 8.04 -3.86 10.73
C PHE A 4 8.43 -5.33 10.77
N ASP A 5 8.09 -6.04 9.71
CA ASP A 5 8.66 -7.34 9.39
C ASP A 5 9.78 -7.17 8.36
N ALA A 6 10.82 -8.00 8.48
CA ALA A 6 11.93 -8.01 7.56
C ALA A 6 12.31 -9.43 7.15
N ALA A 7 12.58 -9.64 5.86
CA ALA A 7 13.07 -10.91 5.33
C ALA A 7 14.16 -10.65 4.26
N GLY A 8 15.00 -11.66 4.02
CA GLY A 8 16.17 -11.53 3.15
C GLY A 8 17.40 -11.00 3.92
N ARG A 9 18.56 -10.95 3.25
CA ARG A 9 19.82 -10.53 3.86
C ARG A 9 19.92 -9.01 3.89
N SER A 10 20.61 -8.44 4.88
CA SER A 10 20.77 -6.98 5.03
C SER A 10 21.48 -6.30 3.84
N GLY A 11 22.31 -7.02 3.10
CA GLY A 11 23.00 -6.52 1.91
C GLY A 11 22.25 -6.71 0.58
N ASP A 12 21.07 -7.36 0.61
CA ASP A 12 20.27 -7.55 -0.60
C ASP A 12 19.53 -6.24 -0.97
N PRO A 13 19.20 -6.02 -2.26
CA PRO A 13 18.49 -4.84 -2.72
C PRO A 13 17.16 -4.65 -1.97
N PRO A 14 16.85 -3.45 -1.45
CA PRO A 14 15.68 -3.21 -0.62
C PRO A 14 14.39 -3.10 -1.43
N VAL A 15 13.36 -3.80 -0.96
CA VAL A 15 11.96 -3.68 -1.39
C VAL A 15 11.11 -3.34 -0.18
N VAL A 16 10.39 -2.23 -0.22
CA VAL A 16 9.51 -1.77 0.86
C VAL A 16 8.07 -1.94 0.45
N LEU A 17 7.27 -2.59 1.29
CA LEU A 17 5.87 -2.91 1.02
C LEU A 17 4.96 -2.24 2.05
N LEU A 18 4.25 -1.18 1.64
CA LEU A 18 3.34 -0.42 2.49
C LEU A 18 1.94 -1.01 2.41
N HIS A 19 1.33 -1.28 3.56
CA HIS A 19 -0.03 -1.84 3.62
C HIS A 19 -1.12 -0.78 3.40
N GLY A 20 -2.36 -1.24 3.16
CA GLY A 20 -3.55 -0.41 3.00
C GLY A 20 -4.38 -0.28 4.28
N TRP A 21 -5.36 0.63 4.24
CA TRP A 21 -6.36 0.83 5.29
C TRP A 21 -7.46 -0.26 5.22
N PRO A 22 -8.01 -0.74 6.32
CA PRO A 22 -7.61 -0.61 7.72
C PRO A 22 -6.76 -1.82 8.19
N LEU A 23 -5.80 -2.21 7.39
CA LEU A 23 -5.02 -3.42 7.49
C LEU A 23 -3.66 -3.14 8.17
N ASP A 24 -2.80 -4.15 8.27
CA ASP A 24 -1.44 -4.04 8.79
C ASP A 24 -0.44 -4.79 7.88
N ARG A 25 0.85 -4.76 8.22
CA ARG A 25 1.95 -5.37 7.46
C ARG A 25 1.76 -6.85 7.14
N SER A 26 0.94 -7.57 7.92
CA SER A 26 0.72 -9.01 7.73
C SER A 26 0.07 -9.37 6.39
N ILE A 27 -0.51 -8.39 5.68
CA ILE A 27 -1.04 -8.63 4.33
C ILE A 27 0.06 -9.04 3.35
N TRP A 28 1.31 -8.68 3.63
CA TRP A 28 2.44 -8.94 2.76
C TRP A 28 3.19 -10.25 3.05
N SER A 29 2.82 -10.99 4.11
CA SER A 29 3.60 -12.12 4.63
C SER A 29 3.96 -13.17 3.57
N GLU A 30 3.01 -13.56 2.71
CA GLU A 30 3.22 -14.57 1.67
C GLU A 30 4.11 -14.04 0.53
N VAL A 31 3.85 -12.83 0.09
CA VAL A 31 4.66 -12.14 -0.93
C VAL A 31 6.08 -11.90 -0.42
N THR A 32 6.22 -11.44 0.82
CA THR A 32 7.52 -11.21 1.47
C THR A 32 8.40 -12.46 1.45
N ALA A 33 7.84 -13.63 1.79
CA ALA A 33 8.59 -14.87 1.78
C ALA A 33 9.14 -15.23 0.38
N ILE A 34 8.32 -15.06 -0.65
CA ILE A 34 8.70 -15.38 -2.04
C ILE A 34 9.77 -14.39 -2.55
N VAL A 35 9.56 -13.09 -2.32
CA VAL A 35 10.47 -12.02 -2.80
C VAL A 35 11.81 -12.10 -2.09
N ALA A 36 11.83 -12.38 -0.79
CA ALA A 36 13.05 -12.56 -0.02
C ALA A 36 13.86 -13.80 -0.47
N ALA A 37 13.17 -14.91 -0.77
CA ALA A 37 13.82 -16.11 -1.30
C ALA A 37 14.50 -15.88 -2.67
N ALA A 38 14.07 -14.88 -3.43
CA ALA A 38 14.67 -14.48 -4.71
C ALA A 38 15.85 -13.49 -4.57
N GLY A 39 16.32 -13.22 -3.34
CA GLY A 39 17.52 -12.40 -3.08
C GLY A 39 17.24 -10.89 -3.02
N PHE A 40 16.12 -10.52 -2.41
CA PHE A 40 15.77 -9.14 -2.05
C PHE A 40 15.63 -8.98 -0.54
N ARG A 41 15.97 -7.81 -0.03
CA ARG A 41 15.69 -7.41 1.35
C ARG A 41 14.30 -6.79 1.41
N VAL A 42 13.31 -7.54 1.89
CA VAL A 42 11.94 -7.03 2.01
C VAL A 42 11.74 -6.41 3.39
N LEU A 43 11.19 -5.20 3.42
CA LEU A 43 10.79 -4.47 4.62
C LEU A 43 9.30 -4.15 4.50
N ALA A 44 8.50 -4.63 5.44
CA ALA A 44 7.07 -4.35 5.50
C ALA A 44 6.75 -3.63 6.82
N PRO A 45 6.71 -2.29 6.86
CA PRO A 45 6.34 -1.55 8.06
C PRO A 45 4.83 -1.50 8.26
N ASP A 46 4.41 -1.44 9.53
CA ASP A 46 3.11 -0.91 9.89
C ASP A 46 3.13 0.61 9.78
N LEU A 47 2.20 1.19 9.04
CA LEU A 47 2.01 2.63 9.01
C LEU A 47 1.55 3.15 10.40
N PRO A 48 1.81 4.42 10.75
CA PRO A 48 1.40 4.98 12.04
C PRO A 48 -0.05 4.70 12.40
N GLY A 49 -0.28 4.17 13.60
CA GLY A 49 -1.61 3.83 14.10
C GLY A 49 -2.14 2.46 13.67
N PHE A 50 -1.38 1.69 12.90
CA PHE A 50 -1.73 0.32 12.51
C PHE A 50 -0.78 -0.70 13.12
N GLY A 51 -1.27 -1.94 13.26
CA GLY A 51 -0.51 -3.04 13.82
C GLY A 51 0.15 -2.65 15.14
N GLU A 52 1.48 -2.73 15.20
CA GLU A 52 2.29 -2.42 16.39
C GLU A 52 2.95 -1.04 16.34
N SER A 53 2.75 -0.26 15.26
CA SER A 53 3.26 1.10 15.16
C SER A 53 2.49 2.08 16.05
N PRO A 54 3.18 3.06 16.68
CA PRO A 54 2.51 4.08 17.47
C PRO A 54 1.54 4.90 16.62
N PRO A 55 0.47 5.45 17.21
CA PRO A 55 -0.47 6.29 16.49
C PRO A 55 0.16 7.64 16.11
N MET A 56 -0.34 8.21 15.01
CA MET A 56 -0.15 9.61 14.68
C MET A 56 -1.26 10.43 15.34
N GLU A 57 -0.92 11.63 15.79
CA GLU A 57 -1.93 12.59 16.27
C GLU A 57 -2.90 12.93 15.15
N ALA A 58 -4.21 12.85 15.41
CA ALA A 58 -5.24 13.00 14.38
C ALA A 58 -5.20 14.37 13.69
N GLU A 59 -4.81 15.41 14.43
CA GLU A 59 -4.69 16.79 13.93
C GLU A 59 -3.53 16.97 12.93
N ARG A 60 -2.53 16.09 12.99
CA ARG A 60 -1.37 16.06 12.10
C ARG A 60 -1.53 15.07 10.95
N ALA A 61 -2.58 14.25 10.98
CA ALA A 61 -2.74 13.18 10.02
C ALA A 61 -3.02 13.72 8.61
N SER A 62 -2.03 13.56 7.76
CA SER A 62 -2.11 13.77 6.31
C SER A 62 -1.30 12.69 5.59
N VAL A 63 -1.58 12.46 4.32
CA VAL A 63 -0.81 11.47 3.54
C VAL A 63 0.67 11.85 3.51
N GLU A 64 0.98 13.14 3.51
CA GLU A 64 2.33 13.70 3.60
C GLU A 64 3.00 13.35 4.93
N ALA A 65 2.29 13.46 6.04
CA ALA A 65 2.82 13.09 7.36
C ALA A 65 3.12 11.59 7.45
N TYR A 66 2.27 10.74 6.87
CA TYR A 66 2.57 9.30 6.74
C TYR A 66 3.81 9.06 5.87
N ALA A 67 3.98 9.82 4.79
CA ALA A 67 5.17 9.73 3.94
C ALA A 67 6.44 10.15 4.68
N ASP A 68 6.38 11.21 5.51
CA ASP A 68 7.51 11.68 6.33
C ASP A 68 7.91 10.61 7.38
N GLU A 69 6.96 9.91 7.99
CA GLU A 69 7.24 8.78 8.90
C GLU A 69 7.91 7.60 8.17
N VAL A 70 7.46 7.30 6.95
CA VAL A 70 8.10 6.28 6.10
C VAL A 70 9.50 6.73 5.67
N ALA A 71 9.70 8.02 5.35
CA ALA A 71 11.03 8.56 5.05
C ALA A 71 11.99 8.38 6.23
N GLY A 72 11.58 8.76 7.43
CA GLY A 72 12.37 8.57 8.65
C GLY A 72 12.69 7.09 8.95
N PHE A 73 11.72 6.19 8.67
CA PHE A 73 11.95 4.75 8.74
C PHE A 73 13.03 4.30 7.75
N LEU A 74 12.97 4.73 6.50
CA LEU A 74 13.93 4.37 5.46
C LEU A 74 15.33 4.90 5.78
N GLU A 75 15.45 6.13 6.27
CA GLU A 75 16.74 6.73 6.65
C GLU A 75 17.49 5.92 7.71
N ALA A 76 16.76 5.21 8.60
CA ALA A 76 17.38 4.34 9.60
C ALA A 76 18.08 3.12 8.96
N PHE A 77 17.64 2.67 7.79
CA PHE A 77 18.26 1.57 7.04
C PHE A 77 19.30 2.05 6.02
N ARG A 78 19.41 3.37 5.81
CA ARG A 78 20.31 3.99 4.82
C ARG A 78 20.29 3.30 3.46
N PRO A 79 19.15 2.96 2.90
CA PRO A 79 19.15 2.47 1.54
C PRO A 79 19.58 3.63 0.63
N ASP A 80 20.38 3.31 -0.37
CA ASP A 80 20.41 4.14 -1.57
C ASP A 80 19.00 4.35 -2.11
N ALA A 81 18.48 4.58 -3.08
CA ALA A 81 17.06 4.61 -3.43
C ALA A 81 16.44 3.20 -3.40
N ALA A 82 15.32 3.01 -2.69
CA ALA A 82 14.62 1.74 -2.56
C ALA A 82 13.54 1.54 -3.62
N ALA A 83 13.17 0.27 -3.87
CA ALA A 83 11.94 -0.09 -4.58
C ALA A 83 10.78 -0.06 -3.57
N ILE A 84 9.82 0.85 -3.76
CA ILE A 84 8.71 1.07 -2.80
C ILE A 84 7.37 0.80 -3.47
N ALA A 85 6.62 -0.18 -2.98
CA ALA A 85 5.27 -0.47 -3.43
C ALA A 85 4.26 -0.27 -2.30
N GLY A 86 3.14 0.40 -2.61
CA GLY A 86 2.06 0.64 -1.67
C GLY A 86 0.73 0.06 -2.13
N HIS A 87 0.06 -0.65 -1.22
CA HIS A 87 -1.29 -1.13 -1.42
C HIS A 87 -2.30 -0.08 -1.00
N SER A 88 -3.26 0.26 -1.88
CA SER A 88 -4.39 1.14 -1.56
C SER A 88 -3.92 2.45 -0.89
N PHE A 89 -4.24 2.68 0.39
CA PHE A 89 -3.75 3.80 1.19
C PHE A 89 -2.21 3.88 1.20
N GLY A 90 -1.51 2.75 1.33
CA GLY A 90 -0.05 2.70 1.22
C GLY A 90 0.47 3.21 -0.13
N GLY A 91 -0.32 3.06 -1.21
CA GLY A 91 -0.01 3.65 -2.53
C GLY A 91 -0.10 5.17 -2.54
N TYR A 92 -1.06 5.76 -1.81
CA TYR A 92 -1.11 7.22 -1.64
C TYR A 92 0.12 7.74 -0.87
N VAL A 93 0.54 6.99 0.15
CA VAL A 93 1.75 7.29 0.93
C VAL A 93 3.00 7.16 0.06
N ALA A 94 3.11 6.13 -0.77
CA ALA A 94 4.24 5.93 -1.68
C ALA A 94 4.35 7.05 -2.73
N LEU A 95 3.21 7.53 -3.27
CA LEU A 95 3.17 8.68 -4.18
C LEU A 95 3.63 9.97 -3.50
N ALA A 96 3.16 10.24 -2.28
CA ALA A 96 3.59 11.41 -1.51
C ALA A 96 5.09 11.34 -1.17
N LEU A 97 5.59 10.15 -0.84
CA LEU A 97 7.02 9.93 -0.60
C LEU A 97 7.85 10.20 -1.87
N ALA A 98 7.41 9.69 -3.03
CA ALA A 98 8.10 9.90 -4.30
C ALA A 98 8.15 11.39 -4.70
N GLU A 99 7.10 12.16 -4.38
CA GLU A 99 7.05 13.61 -4.61
C GLU A 99 7.98 14.39 -3.68
N ARG A 100 7.99 14.04 -2.38
CA ARG A 100 8.68 14.79 -1.33
C ARG A 100 10.13 14.38 -1.13
N ARG A 101 10.43 13.12 -1.34
CA ARG A 101 11.75 12.49 -1.13
C ARG A 101 12.11 11.59 -2.32
N PRO A 102 12.26 12.16 -3.52
CA PRO A 102 12.62 11.41 -4.72
C PRO A 102 13.99 10.71 -4.56
N ASP A 103 14.84 11.20 -3.68
CA ASP A 103 16.13 10.60 -3.32
C ASP A 103 15.98 9.20 -2.68
N LEU A 104 14.87 8.92 -2.01
CA LEU A 104 14.60 7.63 -1.36
C LEU A 104 13.87 6.63 -2.26
N VAL A 105 13.29 7.07 -3.39
CA VAL A 105 12.40 6.26 -4.24
C VAL A 105 13.04 5.98 -5.59
N GLY A 106 13.75 4.87 -5.71
CA GLY A 106 14.36 4.41 -6.97
C GLY A 106 13.34 3.76 -7.92
N SER A 107 12.31 3.15 -7.35
CA SER A 107 11.22 2.51 -8.11
C SER A 107 9.91 2.60 -7.35
N LEU A 108 8.80 2.82 -8.08
CA LEU A 108 7.50 3.10 -7.50
C LEU A 108 6.46 2.06 -7.91
N GLY A 109 5.76 1.46 -6.93
CA GLY A 109 4.73 0.47 -7.15
C GLY A 109 3.38 0.88 -6.56
N LEU A 110 2.31 0.72 -7.33
CA LEU A 110 0.92 0.90 -6.90
C LEU A 110 0.17 -0.43 -7.01
N VAL A 111 -0.31 -0.91 -5.87
CA VAL A 111 -1.05 -2.17 -5.76
C VAL A 111 -2.47 -1.86 -5.33
N SER A 112 -3.47 -2.16 -6.17
CA SER A 112 -4.88 -1.80 -5.94
C SER A 112 -5.01 -0.37 -5.42
N SER A 113 -4.37 0.59 -6.11
CA SER A 113 -4.30 1.99 -5.72
C SER A 113 -4.50 2.91 -6.91
N ARG A 114 -4.73 4.20 -6.63
CA ARG A 114 -4.91 5.26 -7.63
C ARG A 114 -4.12 6.51 -7.24
N ALA A 115 -3.91 7.40 -8.17
CA ALA A 115 -3.19 8.65 -7.92
C ALA A 115 -4.12 9.85 -7.71
N THR A 116 -5.37 9.76 -8.16
CA THR A 116 -6.37 10.84 -8.10
C THR A 116 -6.80 11.16 -6.66
N SER A 117 -7.18 12.42 -6.42
CA SER A 117 -7.82 12.86 -5.18
C SER A 117 -9.20 12.22 -5.00
N ASP A 118 -9.76 12.31 -3.78
CA ASP A 118 -11.15 11.91 -3.54
C ASP A 118 -12.14 12.88 -4.21
N THR A 119 -13.20 12.33 -4.76
CA THR A 119 -14.39 13.10 -5.11
C THR A 119 -15.09 13.61 -3.84
N GLU A 120 -15.99 14.60 -3.98
CA GLU A 120 -16.78 15.10 -2.84
C GLU A 120 -17.60 13.98 -2.17
N ALA A 121 -18.21 13.11 -2.96
CA ALA A 121 -18.95 11.96 -2.46
C ALA A 121 -18.03 10.99 -1.66
N ALA A 122 -16.81 10.74 -2.13
CA ALA A 122 -15.85 9.91 -1.43
C ALA A 122 -15.42 10.55 -0.09
N ARG A 123 -15.15 11.87 -0.06
CA ARG A 123 -14.82 12.62 1.17
C ARG A 123 -15.95 12.53 2.19
N THR A 124 -17.18 12.78 1.76
CA THR A 124 -18.37 12.66 2.61
C THR A 124 -18.49 11.25 3.17
N GLY A 125 -18.30 10.21 2.35
CA GLY A 125 -18.32 8.82 2.78
C GLY A 125 -17.24 8.51 3.85
N ARG A 126 -16.04 9.10 3.73
CA ARG A 126 -15.00 8.94 4.76
C ARG A 126 -15.40 9.61 6.08
N HIS A 127 -15.97 10.81 6.05
CA HIS A 127 -16.43 11.49 7.25
C HIS A 127 -17.56 10.71 7.96
N GLU A 128 -18.50 10.15 7.21
CA GLU A 128 -19.53 9.28 7.78
C GLU A 128 -18.94 8.00 8.38
N THR A 129 -17.94 7.42 7.74
CA THR A 129 -17.23 6.26 8.28
C THR A 129 -16.48 6.59 9.57
N ILE A 130 -15.85 7.76 9.67
CA ILE A 130 -15.21 8.26 10.91
C ILE A 130 -16.23 8.37 12.03
N LYS A 131 -17.43 8.95 11.77
CA LYS A 131 -18.51 9.04 12.77
C LYS A 131 -18.93 7.65 13.28
N LYS A 132 -19.07 6.68 12.37
CA LYS A 132 -19.44 5.29 12.72
C LYS A 132 -18.35 4.63 13.59
N ILE A 133 -17.07 4.80 13.23
CA ILE A 133 -15.97 4.22 14.01
C ILE A 133 -15.90 4.86 15.41
N ARG A 134 -16.09 6.17 15.52
CA ARG A 134 -16.16 6.85 16.83
C ARG A 134 -17.27 6.31 17.73
N ALA A 135 -18.40 5.98 17.16
CA ALA A 135 -19.57 5.49 17.90
C ALA A 135 -19.49 3.99 18.24
N GLN A 136 -18.91 3.16 17.39
CA GLN A 136 -19.06 1.70 17.43
C GLN A 136 -17.72 0.93 17.33
N GLY A 137 -16.59 1.64 17.22
CA GLY A 137 -15.30 1.04 16.94
C GLY A 137 -15.18 0.52 15.51
N THR A 138 -14.06 -0.14 15.21
CA THR A 138 -13.75 -0.68 13.87
C THR A 138 -14.70 -1.79 13.42
N LYS A 139 -15.42 -2.44 14.33
CA LYS A 139 -16.47 -3.41 13.99
C LYS A 139 -17.58 -2.81 13.09
N ALA A 140 -17.79 -1.50 13.15
CA ALA A 140 -18.72 -0.78 12.27
C ALA A 140 -18.36 -0.89 10.78
N LEU A 141 -17.11 -1.27 10.45
CA LEU A 141 -16.65 -1.45 9.08
C LEU A 141 -17.04 -2.82 8.50
N LEU A 142 -17.29 -3.82 9.34
CA LEU A 142 -17.52 -5.20 8.89
C LEU A 142 -18.68 -5.34 7.90
N PRO A 143 -19.83 -4.69 8.11
CA PRO A 143 -20.90 -4.73 7.11
C PRO A 143 -20.43 -4.14 5.78
N GLY A 144 -20.29 -4.99 4.77
CA GLY A 144 -20.00 -4.60 3.39
C GLY A 144 -18.52 -4.30 3.06
N LEU A 145 -17.61 -4.15 4.03
CA LEU A 145 -16.20 -3.90 3.71
C LEU A 145 -15.49 -5.17 3.21
N ILE A 146 -15.76 -6.32 3.81
CA ILE A 146 -15.14 -7.58 3.42
C ILE A 146 -15.49 -7.93 1.97
N GLU A 147 -16.74 -7.73 1.58
CA GLU A 147 -17.23 -7.97 0.22
C GLU A 147 -16.61 -7.01 -0.80
N LYS A 148 -16.20 -5.82 -0.38
CA LYS A 148 -15.50 -4.86 -1.23
C LYS A 148 -14.00 -5.10 -1.31
N LEU A 149 -13.40 -5.68 -0.26
CA LEU A 149 -11.98 -6.01 -0.22
C LEU A 149 -11.64 -7.26 -1.01
N LEU A 150 -12.55 -8.21 -1.10
CA LEU A 150 -12.26 -9.53 -1.66
C LEU A 150 -13.06 -9.77 -2.94
N GLY A 151 -12.44 -10.44 -3.88
CA GLY A 151 -13.09 -10.92 -5.09
C GLY A 151 -14.20 -11.96 -4.81
N PRO A 152 -15.01 -12.29 -5.80
CA PRO A 152 -16.20 -13.12 -5.60
C PRO A 152 -15.88 -14.58 -5.23
N SER A 153 -14.76 -15.11 -5.67
CA SER A 153 -14.41 -16.54 -5.60
C SER A 153 -13.36 -16.88 -4.54
N VAL A 154 -13.23 -16.10 -3.47
CA VAL A 154 -12.22 -16.33 -2.44
C VAL A 154 -12.62 -17.43 -1.45
N PRO A 155 -11.66 -18.23 -0.94
CA PRO A 155 -11.91 -19.22 0.11
C PRO A 155 -12.51 -18.61 1.39
N VAL A 156 -13.36 -19.37 2.08
CA VAL A 156 -13.97 -18.95 3.37
C VAL A 156 -12.91 -18.55 4.40
N GLY A 157 -11.79 -19.25 4.46
CA GLY A 157 -10.67 -18.94 5.35
C GLY A 157 -10.09 -17.53 5.12
N LEU A 158 -10.05 -17.06 3.88
CA LEU A 158 -9.56 -15.71 3.58
C LEU A 158 -10.54 -14.63 4.06
N ARG A 159 -11.85 -14.86 3.95
CA ARG A 159 -12.87 -13.98 4.53
C ARG A 159 -12.74 -13.87 6.05
N ALA A 160 -12.51 -14.99 6.74
CA ALA A 160 -12.32 -15.03 8.18
C ALA A 160 -11.03 -14.29 8.59
N ARG A 161 -9.93 -14.50 7.86
CA ARG A 161 -8.66 -13.78 8.07
C ARG A 161 -8.83 -12.26 7.89
N THR A 162 -9.52 -11.82 6.84
CA THR A 162 -9.81 -10.40 6.59
C THR A 162 -10.66 -9.80 7.70
N ARG A 163 -11.69 -10.51 8.15
CA ARG A 163 -12.53 -10.09 9.30
C ARG A 163 -11.70 -9.88 10.55
N ALA A 164 -10.89 -10.86 10.94
CA ALA A 164 -10.06 -10.79 12.13
C ALA A 164 -9.07 -9.61 12.09
N LEU A 165 -8.55 -9.28 10.91
CA LEU A 165 -7.65 -8.14 10.73
C LEU A 165 -8.38 -6.81 10.93
N ILE A 166 -9.59 -6.64 10.38
CA ILE A 166 -10.41 -5.43 10.56
C ILE A 166 -10.83 -5.28 12.02
N GLU A 167 -11.21 -6.37 12.71
CA GLU A 167 -11.67 -6.34 14.10
C GLU A 167 -10.57 -5.92 15.07
N ARG A 168 -9.30 -6.24 14.79
CA ARG A 168 -8.16 -5.84 15.62
C ARG A 168 -7.57 -4.49 15.26
N ALA A 169 -8.02 -3.86 14.16
CA ALA A 169 -7.54 -2.55 13.78
C ALA A 169 -7.88 -1.50 14.85
N ARG A 170 -6.96 -0.59 15.11
CA ARG A 170 -7.12 0.44 16.14
C ARG A 170 -7.99 1.58 15.62
N PRO A 171 -9.02 2.00 16.38
CA PRO A 171 -9.92 3.08 15.97
C PRO A 171 -9.20 4.40 15.67
N ASP A 172 -8.22 4.78 16.51
CA ASP A 172 -7.44 6.02 16.37
C ASP A 172 -6.68 6.07 15.04
N GLY A 173 -5.88 5.04 14.73
CA GLY A 173 -5.14 4.94 13.47
C GLY A 173 -6.08 4.86 12.25
N THR A 174 -7.17 4.11 12.40
CA THR A 174 -8.18 3.97 11.33
C THR A 174 -8.84 5.30 10.99
N ILE A 175 -9.18 6.12 12.01
CA ILE A 175 -9.78 7.45 11.86
C ILE A 175 -8.76 8.43 11.26
N ALA A 176 -7.53 8.46 11.78
CA ALA A 176 -6.46 9.34 11.29
C ALA A 176 -6.19 9.12 9.79
N ALA A 177 -6.09 7.86 9.37
CA ALA A 177 -5.89 7.53 7.94
C ALA A 177 -7.07 7.93 7.05
N LEU A 178 -8.32 7.77 7.53
CA LEU A 178 -9.50 8.26 6.80
C LEU A 178 -9.49 9.77 6.62
N ALA A 179 -9.12 10.52 7.66
CA ALA A 179 -8.98 11.99 7.60
C ALA A 179 -7.88 12.39 6.61
N ALA A 180 -6.72 11.74 6.66
CA ALA A 180 -5.62 11.96 5.73
C ALA A 180 -6.02 11.67 4.28
N MET A 181 -6.73 10.58 4.04
CA MET A 181 -7.22 10.25 2.69
C MET A 181 -8.24 11.25 2.15
N ALA A 182 -9.11 11.80 3.01
CA ALA A 182 -10.15 12.76 2.60
C ALA A 182 -9.57 14.07 2.05
N THR A 183 -8.39 14.46 2.51
CA THR A 183 -7.75 15.74 2.16
C THR A 183 -6.59 15.59 1.17
N ARG A 184 -6.24 14.36 0.76
CA ARG A 184 -5.10 14.13 -0.11
C ARG A 184 -5.25 14.85 -1.45
N PRO A 185 -4.20 15.48 -1.96
CA PRO A 185 -4.18 16.06 -3.30
C PRO A 185 -4.12 14.99 -4.38
N ASP A 186 -4.42 15.41 -5.62
CA ASP A 186 -4.18 14.60 -6.81
C ASP A 186 -2.67 14.50 -7.06
N ARG A 187 -2.18 13.27 -7.29
CA ARG A 187 -0.77 12.96 -7.59
C ARG A 187 -0.60 12.20 -8.89
N THR A 188 -1.56 12.36 -9.80
CA THR A 188 -1.49 11.74 -11.14
C THR A 188 -0.20 12.13 -11.85
N SER A 189 0.21 13.41 -11.76
CA SER A 189 1.46 13.88 -12.37
C SER A 189 2.72 13.20 -11.80
N VAL A 190 2.69 12.75 -10.56
CA VAL A 190 3.83 12.06 -9.93
C VAL A 190 4.08 10.72 -10.60
N ILE A 191 3.05 9.87 -10.69
CA ILE A 191 3.20 8.55 -11.32
C ILE A 191 3.39 8.64 -12.83
N GLU A 192 2.69 9.53 -13.49
CA GLU A 192 2.82 9.75 -14.94
C GLU A 192 4.20 10.30 -15.33
N GLY A 193 4.78 11.14 -14.49
CA GLY A 193 6.12 11.71 -14.69
C GLY A 193 7.26 10.84 -14.12
N PHE A 194 6.95 9.77 -13.39
CA PHE A 194 7.96 8.94 -12.75
C PHE A 194 8.78 8.18 -13.80
N ARG A 195 10.10 8.38 -13.79
CA ARG A 195 11.01 7.83 -14.80
C ARG A 195 11.66 6.51 -14.41
N GLY A 196 11.76 6.20 -13.11
CA GLY A 196 12.27 4.92 -12.61
C GLY A 196 11.36 3.75 -12.99
N PRO A 197 11.76 2.50 -12.70
CA PRO A 197 10.89 1.35 -12.87
C PRO A 197 9.60 1.49 -12.06
N ALA A 198 8.46 1.19 -12.68
CA ALA A 198 7.15 1.32 -12.05
C ALA A 198 6.36 0.00 -12.07
N LEU A 199 5.54 -0.22 -11.04
CA LEU A 199 4.60 -1.34 -10.94
C LEU A 199 3.17 -0.82 -10.82
N VAL A 200 2.26 -1.38 -11.61
CA VAL A 200 0.81 -1.27 -11.43
C VAL A 200 0.23 -2.68 -11.37
N LEU A 201 -0.14 -3.11 -10.16
CA LEU A 201 -0.77 -4.41 -9.90
C LEU A 201 -2.20 -4.16 -9.41
N HIS A 202 -3.21 -4.74 -10.10
CA HIS A 202 -4.61 -4.47 -9.78
C HIS A 202 -5.49 -5.68 -10.05
N GLY A 203 -6.53 -5.87 -9.25
CA GLY A 203 -7.56 -6.88 -9.48
C GLY A 203 -8.72 -6.34 -10.33
N VAL A 204 -9.24 -7.13 -11.28
CA VAL A 204 -10.39 -6.75 -12.11
C VAL A 204 -11.66 -6.62 -11.28
N ALA A 205 -11.81 -7.47 -10.24
CA ALA A 205 -12.98 -7.48 -9.36
C ALA A 205 -12.85 -6.55 -8.14
N ASP A 206 -11.90 -5.61 -8.16
CA ASP A 206 -11.75 -4.61 -7.09
C ASP A 206 -12.96 -3.67 -7.04
N ALA A 207 -13.77 -3.80 -5.99
CA ALA A 207 -14.99 -3.02 -5.78
C ALA A 207 -14.75 -1.70 -5.01
N LEU A 208 -13.52 -1.47 -4.50
CA LEU A 208 -13.15 -0.22 -3.82
C LEU A 208 -12.50 0.78 -4.77
N ILE A 209 -11.59 0.29 -5.62
CA ILE A 209 -10.91 1.10 -6.63
C ILE A 209 -11.06 0.34 -7.96
N PRO A 210 -12.01 0.72 -8.81
CA PRO A 210 -12.18 0.09 -10.11
C PRO A 210 -10.89 0.10 -10.94
N VAL A 211 -10.63 -0.96 -11.69
CA VAL A 211 -9.40 -1.08 -12.51
C VAL A 211 -9.23 0.06 -13.51
N SER A 212 -10.33 0.74 -13.90
CA SER A 212 -10.30 1.95 -14.74
C SER A 212 -9.64 3.15 -14.06
N GLU A 213 -9.54 3.14 -12.72
CA GLU A 213 -8.84 4.17 -11.93
C GLU A 213 -7.38 3.80 -11.63
N ALA A 214 -6.94 2.60 -12.07
CA ALA A 214 -5.53 2.22 -11.91
C ALA A 214 -4.62 3.21 -12.64
N ALA A 215 -3.54 3.61 -11.96
CA ALA A 215 -2.61 4.61 -12.46
C ALA A 215 -1.94 4.21 -13.78
N ASP A 216 -1.48 5.21 -14.53
CA ASP A 216 -0.69 5.05 -15.75
C ASP A 216 0.73 5.56 -15.53
N ALA A 217 1.69 4.67 -15.51
CA ALA A 217 3.11 4.95 -15.35
C ALA A 217 3.80 5.17 -16.71
N ARG A 218 3.23 6.03 -17.55
CA ARG A 218 3.60 6.21 -18.97
C ARG A 218 5.04 6.65 -19.22
N SER A 219 5.67 7.34 -18.28
CA SER A 219 7.04 7.82 -18.41
C SER A 219 8.08 6.88 -17.80
N SER A 220 7.65 5.76 -17.22
CA SER A 220 8.55 4.80 -16.60
C SER A 220 9.48 4.14 -17.63
N THR A 221 10.75 3.99 -17.27
CA THR A 221 11.75 3.28 -18.09
C THR A 221 11.47 1.78 -18.17
N HIS A 222 10.74 1.24 -17.23
CA HIS A 222 10.29 -0.16 -17.19
C HIS A 222 8.98 -0.25 -16.39
N ALA A 223 7.85 -0.27 -17.09
CA ALA A 223 6.54 -0.38 -16.47
C ALA A 223 6.06 -1.84 -16.45
N VAL A 224 5.92 -2.41 -15.25
CA VAL A 224 5.25 -3.69 -15.04
C VAL A 224 3.77 -3.39 -14.75
N ARG A 225 2.89 -3.75 -15.69
CA ARG A 225 1.44 -3.66 -15.50
C ARG A 225 0.85 -5.06 -15.44
N ARG A 226 0.28 -5.41 -14.28
CA ARG A 226 -0.35 -6.71 -14.06
C ARG A 226 -1.78 -6.51 -13.57
N ILE A 227 -2.74 -6.92 -14.42
CA ILE A 227 -4.16 -6.89 -14.10
C ILE A 227 -4.61 -8.34 -13.93
N LEU A 228 -5.14 -8.67 -12.74
CA LEU A 228 -5.47 -10.03 -12.35
C LEU A 228 -7.00 -10.26 -12.49
N PRO A 229 -7.45 -11.19 -13.33
CA PRO A 229 -8.87 -11.56 -13.42
C PRO A 229 -9.35 -12.18 -12.10
N ASP A 230 -10.62 -12.01 -11.78
CA ASP A 230 -11.31 -12.56 -10.58
C ASP A 230 -10.72 -12.19 -9.22
N VAL A 231 -9.73 -11.31 -9.18
CA VAL A 231 -9.05 -10.80 -7.99
C VAL A 231 -9.67 -9.46 -7.57
N GLY A 232 -9.96 -9.32 -6.29
CA GLY A 232 -10.46 -8.08 -5.68
C GLY A 232 -9.36 -7.10 -5.29
N HIS A 233 -9.57 -6.45 -4.15
CA HIS A 233 -8.70 -5.39 -3.64
C HIS A 233 -7.42 -5.91 -2.95
N LEU A 234 -7.34 -7.21 -2.60
CA LEU A 234 -6.22 -7.80 -1.89
C LEU A 234 -5.43 -8.81 -2.75
N PRO A 235 -4.81 -8.39 -3.87
CA PRO A 235 -4.12 -9.31 -4.78
C PRO A 235 -3.01 -10.10 -4.09
N MET A 236 -2.35 -9.55 -3.06
CA MET A 236 -1.31 -10.23 -2.30
C MET A 236 -1.83 -11.43 -1.48
N TRP A 237 -3.12 -11.49 -1.19
CA TRP A 237 -3.79 -12.60 -0.50
C TRP A 237 -4.62 -13.49 -1.44
N GLU A 238 -5.21 -12.89 -2.46
CA GLU A 238 -6.09 -13.61 -3.39
C GLU A 238 -5.30 -14.36 -4.48
N ALA A 239 -4.16 -13.79 -4.88
CA ALA A 239 -3.26 -14.35 -5.88
C ALA A 239 -1.78 -14.12 -5.49
N PRO A 240 -1.30 -14.70 -4.36
CA PRO A 240 0.00 -14.37 -3.77
C PRO A 240 1.16 -14.65 -4.72
N LYS A 241 1.12 -15.77 -5.46
CA LYS A 241 2.16 -16.10 -6.42
C LYS A 241 2.22 -15.08 -7.57
N ALA A 242 1.08 -14.76 -8.19
CA ALA A 242 1.03 -13.80 -9.29
C ALA A 242 1.44 -12.40 -8.85
N SER A 243 1.07 -12.02 -7.62
CA SER A 243 1.48 -10.76 -7.00
C SER A 243 2.99 -10.72 -6.75
N ALA A 244 3.55 -11.79 -6.21
CA ALA A 244 4.99 -11.90 -6.00
C ALA A 244 5.77 -11.90 -7.31
N ASP A 245 5.30 -12.60 -8.35
CA ASP A 245 5.93 -12.63 -9.68
C ASP A 245 6.00 -11.21 -10.29
N ALA A 246 4.91 -10.41 -10.17
CA ALA A 246 4.89 -9.04 -10.65
C ALA A 246 5.86 -8.13 -9.86
N ILE A 247 5.90 -8.29 -8.54
CA ILE A 247 6.82 -7.55 -7.66
C ILE A 247 8.27 -7.93 -7.94
N LEU A 248 8.57 -9.20 -8.20
CA LEU A 248 9.91 -9.67 -8.55
C LEU A 248 10.40 -9.13 -9.90
N GLU A 249 9.52 -9.12 -10.92
CA GLU A 249 9.83 -8.54 -12.22
C GLU A 249 10.21 -7.06 -12.05
N TRP A 250 9.39 -6.29 -11.36
CA TRP A 250 9.61 -4.88 -11.07
C TRP A 250 10.87 -4.62 -10.21
N ALA A 251 11.06 -5.36 -9.12
CA ALA A 251 12.21 -5.23 -8.24
C ALA A 251 13.52 -5.60 -8.94
N THR A 252 13.47 -6.55 -9.88
CA THR A 252 14.63 -6.90 -10.70
C THR A 252 15.02 -5.76 -11.63
N ALA A 253 14.04 -5.09 -12.26
CA ALA A 253 14.29 -3.90 -13.06
C ALA A 253 14.86 -2.76 -12.21
N SER A 254 14.36 -2.57 -10.98
CA SER A 254 14.90 -1.62 -10.01
C SER A 254 16.39 -1.87 -9.72
N ARG A 255 16.76 -3.12 -9.40
CA ARG A 255 18.13 -3.52 -9.14
C ARG A 255 19.06 -3.28 -10.34
N GLN A 256 18.56 -3.46 -11.55
CA GLN A 256 19.32 -3.20 -12.77
C GLN A 256 19.52 -1.70 -13.02
N ALA A 257 18.52 -0.87 -12.74
CA ALA A 257 18.60 0.58 -12.88
C ALA A 257 19.59 1.21 -11.89
N ALA A 258 19.64 0.72 -10.66
CA ALA A 258 20.57 1.19 -9.62
C ALA A 258 22.06 0.88 -9.90
N ARG A 259 22.36 0.00 -10.85
CA ARG A 259 23.75 -0.37 -11.24
C ARG A 259 24.30 0.45 -12.40
N LYS A 260 23.47 1.28 -13.03
CA LYS A 260 23.83 2.16 -14.15
C LYS A 260 24.13 3.57 -13.67
#